data_98990b529e36086cb20a088ab058af74
#
_entry.id   98990b529e36086cb20a088ab058af74
#
_cell.length_a   1.000
_cell.length_b   1.000
_cell.length_c   1.000
_cell.angle_alpha   90.00
_cell.angle_beta   90.00
_cell.angle_gamma   90.00
#
_symmetry.space_group_name_H-M   'P 1'
#
loop_
_entity.id
_entity.type
_entity.pdbx_description
1 polymer ?
#
loop_
_entity_poly.entity_id
_entity_poly.type
_entity_poly.pdbx_seq_one_letter_code
_entity_poly.pdbx_strand_id
1 'polypeptide(L)'
;MAAGCLALAGCTGGTPPAAGPGGPGTAGAGGPATAAPTGGPGTGPAPGTAGPGAATGTPEPPPAAAGGPVAGAPVVVLDAGHNGGNTAHRAEIARPVPDGRGGTKPCNTTGTATAAGYPEHAFNFDVAQRTERVLEAAGVRVVLTRPNDVGVGPCVDVRGTAGQRADAAAVVAIHADGAAPSGSGFHVALASPPLNPAQAGQAWALGTALHDALRGAGFHDSTYLGERGISSRPDLAGLNFATRPAALVECANMRNPAEAAVVSSADGRQRYAAALAAGILAYLRHP
;
A
#
# COMPACT_ATOMS: atom_id res chain seq x y z
N MET A 1 24.49 -42.20 29.15
CA MET A 1 23.44 -42.72 30.02
C MET A 1 22.54 -41.59 30.44
N ALA A 2 21.27 -41.82 30.37
CA ALA A 2 20.07 -41.09 30.72
C ALA A 2 19.30 -40.49 29.53
N ALA A 3 18.31 -41.28 29.13
CA ALA A 3 17.22 -40.91 28.23
C ALA A 3 16.16 -40.13 29.01
N GLY A 4 15.60 -39.10 28.42
CA GLY A 4 14.44 -38.38 28.96
C GLY A 4 13.36 -38.31 27.89
N CYS A 5 12.20 -38.91 28.19
CA CYS A 5 11.05 -39.08 27.34
C CYS A 5 10.32 -37.76 27.07
N LEU A 6 9.93 -37.57 25.81
CA LEU A 6 8.93 -36.60 25.35
C LEU A 6 7.51 -37.02 25.76
N ALA A 7 6.73 -36.09 26.26
CA ALA A 7 5.28 -36.20 26.35
C ALA A 7 4.62 -35.39 25.25
N LEU A 8 3.87 -36.06 24.37
CA LEU A 8 2.97 -35.48 23.36
C LEU A 8 1.66 -35.06 24.04
N ALA A 9 1.29 -33.80 23.95
CA ALA A 9 -0.04 -33.33 24.30
C ALA A 9 -0.83 -33.08 23.02
N GLY A 10 -1.82 -33.94 22.76
CA GLY A 10 -2.78 -33.78 21.68
C GLY A 10 -3.85 -32.71 22.03
N CYS A 11 -4.12 -31.78 21.13
CA CYS A 11 -5.28 -30.90 21.20
C CYS A 11 -6.39 -31.45 20.33
N THR A 12 -7.49 -31.84 20.99
CA THR A 12 -8.74 -32.29 20.39
C THR A 12 -9.51 -31.11 19.77
N GLY A 13 -10.02 -31.31 18.54
CA GLY A 13 -10.85 -30.35 17.84
C GLY A 13 -12.22 -30.14 18.48
N GLY A 14 -12.62 -28.89 18.61
CA GLY A 14 -13.95 -28.46 18.96
C GLY A 14 -14.68 -27.93 17.72
N THR A 15 -15.79 -28.59 17.36
CA THR A 15 -16.72 -28.18 16.29
C THR A 15 -17.60 -27.03 16.77
N PRO A 16 -17.85 -25.96 16.00
CA PRO A 16 -18.83 -24.95 16.37
C PRO A 16 -20.28 -25.41 16.10
N PRO A 17 -21.28 -24.95 16.87
CA PRO A 17 -22.67 -25.35 16.70
C PRO A 17 -23.35 -24.67 15.51
N ALA A 18 -24.26 -25.41 14.88
CA ALA A 18 -25.10 -24.98 13.77
C ALA A 18 -26.17 -23.98 14.21
N ALA A 19 -26.37 -22.92 13.44
CA ALA A 19 -27.48 -21.99 13.59
C ALA A 19 -28.74 -22.54 12.91
N GLY A 20 -29.84 -22.60 13.66
CA GLY A 20 -31.17 -22.98 13.20
C GLY A 20 -31.90 -21.86 12.45
N PRO A 21 -32.97 -22.20 11.67
CA PRO A 21 -33.67 -21.25 10.82
C PRO A 21 -34.75 -20.47 11.56
N GLY A 22 -34.73 -19.14 11.47
CA GLY A 22 -35.80 -18.25 11.91
C GLY A 22 -36.64 -17.84 10.71
N GLY A 23 -37.97 -18.03 10.82
CA GLY A 23 -38.97 -17.82 9.80
C GLY A 23 -39.39 -16.34 9.57
N PRO A 24 -40.36 -16.09 8.65
CA PRO A 24 -40.57 -14.80 8.00
C PRO A 24 -41.51 -13.89 8.77
N GLY A 25 -41.16 -12.61 8.87
CA GLY A 25 -41.94 -11.52 9.38
C GLY A 25 -42.46 -10.61 8.27
N THR A 26 -43.75 -10.35 8.32
CA THR A 26 -44.69 -9.78 7.39
C THR A 26 -44.46 -8.32 6.98
N ALA A 27 -44.95 -8.04 5.77
CA ALA A 27 -45.06 -6.74 5.10
C ALA A 27 -45.91 -5.72 5.85
N GLY A 28 -45.53 -4.45 5.76
CA GLY A 28 -46.35 -3.29 6.09
C GLY A 28 -46.29 -2.28 4.97
N ALA A 29 -47.41 -2.15 4.23
CA ALA A 29 -47.60 -1.15 3.20
C ALA A 29 -48.06 0.18 3.82
N GLY A 30 -47.62 1.30 3.30
CA GLY A 30 -48.10 2.63 3.59
C GLY A 30 -47.70 3.61 2.48
N GLY A 31 -48.71 4.01 1.71
CA GLY A 31 -48.63 4.82 0.52
C GLY A 31 -48.62 6.34 0.75
N PRO A 32 -49.00 7.18 -0.25
CA PRO A 32 -48.20 8.33 -0.68
C PRO A 32 -48.74 9.67 -0.21
N ALA A 33 -47.96 10.73 -0.21
CA ALA A 33 -48.43 12.10 -0.15
C ALA A 33 -47.64 13.01 -1.08
N THR A 34 -48.38 13.51 -2.02
CA THR A 34 -48.18 14.64 -2.94
C THR A 34 -47.93 15.96 -2.24
N ALA A 35 -47.10 16.85 -2.82
CA ALA A 35 -47.48 18.20 -3.22
C ALA A 35 -46.25 19.03 -3.68
N ALA A 36 -46.35 19.52 -4.89
CA ALA A 36 -45.58 20.70 -5.34
C ALA A 36 -46.36 21.98 -4.98
N PRO A 37 -45.70 23.14 -4.92
CA PRO A 37 -46.30 24.30 -5.52
C PRO A 37 -45.37 25.03 -6.51
N THR A 38 -46.00 25.45 -7.57
CA THR A 38 -45.64 26.42 -8.59
C THR A 38 -45.50 27.83 -8.04
N GLY A 39 -44.51 28.60 -8.50
CA GLY A 39 -44.40 30.03 -8.30
C GLY A 39 -43.61 30.68 -9.44
N GLY A 40 -44.27 31.57 -10.14
CA GLY A 40 -43.92 32.20 -11.40
C GLY A 40 -42.90 33.38 -11.32
N PRO A 41 -42.73 34.15 -12.44
CA PRO A 41 -41.50 34.86 -12.76
C PRO A 41 -41.45 36.29 -12.20
N GLY A 42 -40.30 36.65 -11.66
CA GLY A 42 -39.95 38.02 -11.29
C GLY A 42 -39.00 38.66 -12.26
N THR A 43 -39.44 39.79 -12.80
CA THR A 43 -38.78 40.71 -13.73
C THR A 43 -37.50 41.35 -13.17
N GLY A 44 -36.46 41.44 -13.99
CA GLY A 44 -35.19 42.08 -13.66
C GLY A 44 -35.22 43.64 -13.79
N PRO A 45 -34.16 44.31 -13.39
CA PRO A 45 -33.74 45.52 -14.05
C PRO A 45 -32.35 45.48 -14.68
N ALA A 46 -32.19 46.31 -15.66
CA ALA A 46 -31.10 46.43 -16.63
C ALA A 46 -29.84 47.16 -16.11
N PRO A 47 -28.78 47.32 -16.93
CA PRO A 47 -27.38 47.14 -16.54
C PRO A 47 -26.68 48.44 -16.08
N GLY A 48 -25.82 48.28 -15.09
CA GLY A 48 -24.87 49.31 -14.66
C GLY A 48 -23.52 49.16 -15.37
N THR A 49 -23.07 50.25 -15.98
CA THR A 49 -21.76 50.39 -16.60
C THR A 49 -20.64 50.30 -15.57
N ALA A 50 -19.76 49.31 -15.71
CA ALA A 50 -18.52 49.24 -14.97
C ALA A 50 -17.32 49.66 -15.80
N GLY A 51 -16.52 50.57 -15.28
CA GLY A 51 -15.28 51.03 -15.86
C GLY A 51 -14.13 49.99 -15.75
N PRO A 52 -13.01 50.16 -16.48
CA PRO A 52 -11.95 49.17 -16.52
C PRO A 52 -11.10 49.20 -15.27
N GLY A 53 -11.25 48.15 -14.45
CA GLY A 53 -10.32 47.85 -13.36
C GLY A 53 -9.11 47.08 -13.89
N ALA A 54 -7.91 47.61 -13.70
CA ALA A 54 -6.66 46.98 -14.05
C ALA A 54 -6.46 45.72 -13.17
N ALA A 55 -6.52 44.56 -13.79
CA ALA A 55 -6.12 43.30 -13.16
C ALA A 55 -4.59 43.23 -13.10
N THR A 56 -4.03 43.37 -11.90
CA THR A 56 -2.64 42.97 -11.64
C THR A 56 -2.59 41.44 -11.58
N GLY A 57 -2.31 40.84 -12.75
CA GLY A 57 -2.06 39.41 -12.85
C GLY A 57 -0.76 39.06 -12.14
N THR A 58 -0.84 38.27 -11.07
CA THR A 58 0.32 37.56 -10.50
C THR A 58 0.87 36.64 -11.59
N PRO A 59 2.18 36.65 -11.89
CA PRO A 59 2.73 35.76 -12.91
C PRO A 59 2.56 34.30 -12.44
N GLU A 60 1.91 33.50 -13.28
CA GLU A 60 1.86 32.03 -13.14
C GLU A 60 3.30 31.51 -13.22
N PRO A 61 3.74 30.66 -12.27
CA PRO A 61 5.05 30.06 -12.35
C PRO A 61 5.15 29.23 -13.64
N PRO A 62 6.30 29.27 -14.35
CA PRO A 62 6.46 28.50 -15.58
C PRO A 62 6.25 26.99 -15.28
N PRO A 63 5.64 26.25 -16.22
CA PRO A 63 5.47 24.82 -16.07
C PRO A 63 6.86 24.21 -15.88
N ALA A 64 7.01 23.39 -14.83
CA ALA A 64 8.22 22.62 -14.59
C ALA A 64 8.50 21.81 -15.86
N ALA A 65 9.64 22.06 -16.50
CA ALA A 65 10.07 21.28 -17.64
C ALA A 65 10.17 19.83 -17.19
N ALA A 66 9.36 18.96 -17.79
CA ALA A 66 9.51 17.51 -17.65
C ALA A 66 10.87 17.15 -18.30
N GLY A 67 11.93 17.14 -17.51
CA GLY A 67 13.22 16.63 -17.92
C GLY A 67 13.04 15.16 -18.24
N GLY A 68 13.31 14.75 -19.47
CA GLY A 68 13.40 13.35 -19.84
C GLY A 68 14.45 12.62 -19.00
N PRO A 69 14.43 11.27 -18.94
CA PRO A 69 15.32 10.49 -18.10
C PRO A 69 16.78 10.88 -18.31
N VAL A 70 17.44 11.31 -17.24
CA VAL A 70 18.88 11.62 -17.27
C VAL A 70 19.62 10.31 -17.44
N ALA A 71 20.51 10.20 -18.43
CA ALA A 71 21.35 9.02 -18.61
C ALA A 71 22.17 8.80 -17.32
N GLY A 72 22.10 7.59 -16.75
CA GLY A 72 22.77 7.26 -15.48
C GLY A 72 21.93 7.53 -14.22
N ALA A 73 20.67 8.00 -14.34
CA ALA A 73 19.78 8.13 -13.20
C ALA A 73 19.54 6.77 -12.50
N PRO A 74 19.57 6.71 -11.17
CA PRO A 74 19.25 5.47 -10.45
C PRO A 74 17.82 5.02 -10.74
N VAL A 75 17.64 3.70 -10.83
CA VAL A 75 16.31 3.10 -11.02
C VAL A 75 15.77 2.61 -9.70
N VAL A 76 14.52 2.91 -9.41
CA VAL A 76 13.78 2.38 -8.27
C VAL A 76 12.54 1.65 -8.77
N VAL A 77 12.33 0.44 -8.29
CA VAL A 77 11.07 -0.28 -8.49
C VAL A 77 10.15 -0.02 -7.30
N LEU A 78 8.93 0.44 -7.58
CA LEU A 78 7.85 0.51 -6.61
C LEU A 78 6.84 -0.60 -6.91
N ASP A 79 6.65 -1.48 -5.94
CA ASP A 79 5.69 -2.58 -6.01
C ASP A 79 4.43 -2.23 -5.20
N ALA A 80 3.42 -1.68 -5.85
CA ALA A 80 2.14 -1.44 -5.21
C ALA A 80 1.43 -2.79 -4.96
N GLY A 81 1.34 -3.21 -3.71
CA GLY A 81 0.80 -4.51 -3.32
C GLY A 81 -0.63 -4.77 -3.82
N HIS A 82 -0.98 -6.03 -4.01
CA HIS A 82 -2.29 -6.49 -4.50
C HIS A 82 -2.68 -5.92 -5.89
N ASN A 83 -3.95 -6.02 -6.25
CA ASN A 83 -4.53 -5.33 -7.42
C ASN A 83 -6.06 -5.30 -7.32
N GLY A 84 -6.69 -4.32 -7.96
CA GLY A 84 -8.13 -4.05 -7.83
C GLY A 84 -9.05 -5.19 -8.26
N GLY A 85 -8.62 -5.99 -9.25
CA GLY A 85 -9.37 -7.15 -9.72
C GLY A 85 -9.26 -8.41 -8.86
N ASN A 86 -8.36 -8.46 -7.88
CA ASN A 86 -8.08 -9.68 -7.11
C ASN A 86 -9.32 -10.26 -6.42
N THR A 87 -10.19 -9.42 -5.89
CA THR A 87 -11.42 -9.88 -5.21
C THR A 87 -12.38 -10.59 -6.16
N ALA A 88 -12.49 -10.13 -7.41
CA ALA A 88 -13.32 -10.76 -8.44
C ALA A 88 -12.69 -12.02 -9.03
N HIS A 89 -11.38 -12.19 -8.93
CA HIS A 89 -10.59 -13.27 -9.56
C HIS A 89 -9.93 -14.20 -8.53
N ARG A 90 -10.65 -14.56 -7.46
CA ARG A 90 -10.09 -15.34 -6.33
C ARG A 90 -9.48 -16.68 -6.76
N ALA A 91 -10.07 -17.39 -7.73
CA ALA A 91 -9.54 -18.65 -8.24
C ALA A 91 -8.20 -18.45 -8.99
N GLU A 92 -8.09 -17.39 -9.76
CA GLU A 92 -6.87 -17.05 -10.50
C GLU A 92 -5.72 -16.68 -9.56
N ILE A 93 -5.97 -15.85 -8.56
CA ILE A 93 -4.93 -15.44 -7.60
C ILE A 93 -4.58 -16.54 -6.61
N ALA A 94 -5.43 -17.54 -6.43
CA ALA A 94 -5.15 -18.70 -5.55
C ALA A 94 -4.21 -19.73 -6.20
N ARG A 95 -3.93 -19.64 -7.52
CA ARG A 95 -3.02 -20.59 -8.18
C ARG A 95 -1.65 -20.57 -7.51
N PRO A 96 -1.02 -21.75 -7.30
CA PRO A 96 0.27 -21.81 -6.65
C PRO A 96 1.38 -21.25 -7.56
N VAL A 97 2.28 -20.48 -6.95
CA VAL A 97 3.53 -20.01 -7.55
C VAL A 97 4.69 -20.29 -6.58
N PRO A 98 5.95 -20.37 -7.03
CA PRO A 98 7.07 -20.55 -6.14
C PRO A 98 7.16 -19.45 -5.08
N ASP A 99 7.61 -19.80 -3.86
CA ASP A 99 7.79 -18.86 -2.75
C ASP A 99 9.23 -18.32 -2.60
N GLY A 100 10.16 -18.84 -3.42
CA GLY A 100 11.59 -18.50 -3.37
C GLY A 100 12.39 -19.25 -2.30
N ARG A 101 11.76 -20.19 -1.57
CA ARG A 101 12.42 -21.02 -0.54
C ARG A 101 12.18 -22.53 -0.72
N GLY A 102 11.77 -22.93 -1.92
CA GLY A 102 11.52 -24.34 -2.28
C GLY A 102 10.08 -24.79 -2.08
N GLY A 103 9.20 -23.93 -1.61
CA GLY A 103 7.78 -24.15 -1.48
C GLY A 103 6.95 -23.41 -2.51
N THR A 104 5.64 -23.36 -2.28
CA THR A 104 4.69 -22.59 -3.08
C THR A 104 3.76 -21.77 -2.19
N LYS A 105 3.20 -20.71 -2.77
CA LYS A 105 2.16 -19.88 -2.16
C LYS A 105 1.19 -19.38 -3.23
N PRO A 106 0.04 -18.81 -2.86
CA PRO A 106 -0.86 -18.20 -3.84
C PRO A 106 -0.18 -17.11 -4.67
N CYS A 107 -0.55 -17.01 -5.95
CA CYS A 107 -0.10 -15.97 -6.88
C CYS A 107 -0.24 -14.56 -6.28
N ASN A 108 -1.35 -14.31 -5.58
CA ASN A 108 -1.59 -13.06 -4.88
C ASN A 108 -2.69 -13.27 -3.81
N THR A 109 -3.02 -12.22 -3.06
CA THR A 109 -4.15 -12.17 -2.13
C THR A 109 -5.01 -10.94 -2.43
N THR A 110 -6.19 -10.86 -1.81
CA THR A 110 -7.11 -9.73 -2.00
C THR A 110 -6.66 -8.47 -1.26
N GLY A 111 -5.76 -8.61 -0.30
CA GLY A 111 -5.47 -7.55 0.64
C GLY A 111 -6.56 -7.38 1.70
N THR A 112 -6.38 -6.37 2.54
CA THR A 112 -7.33 -5.95 3.57
C THR A 112 -8.15 -4.73 3.13
N ALA A 113 -8.98 -4.21 4.04
CA ALA A 113 -9.70 -2.94 3.88
C ALA A 113 -9.96 -2.31 5.24
N THR A 114 -10.19 -1.01 5.27
CA THR A 114 -10.73 -0.33 6.45
C THR A 114 -12.13 -0.83 6.79
N ALA A 115 -12.63 -0.53 7.99
CA ALA A 115 -14.02 -0.86 8.37
C ALA A 115 -15.05 -0.16 7.47
N ALA A 116 -14.71 0.98 6.88
CA ALA A 116 -15.53 1.71 5.91
C ALA A 116 -15.42 1.18 4.46
N GLY A 117 -14.63 0.11 4.23
CA GLY A 117 -14.50 -0.54 2.93
C GLY A 117 -13.45 0.07 1.99
N TYR A 118 -12.62 1.01 2.43
CA TYR A 118 -11.51 1.51 1.61
C TYR A 118 -10.43 0.41 1.46
N PRO A 119 -10.18 -0.10 0.23
CA PRO A 119 -9.35 -1.29 0.06
C PRO A 119 -7.85 -0.96 0.04
N GLU A 120 -7.05 -1.91 0.51
CA GLU A 120 -5.59 -1.81 0.57
C GLU A 120 -4.96 -1.60 -0.81
N HIS A 121 -5.41 -2.33 -1.84
CA HIS A 121 -4.85 -2.19 -3.19
C HIS A 121 -4.94 -0.76 -3.74
N ALA A 122 -6.00 -0.03 -3.41
CA ALA A 122 -6.19 1.35 -3.83
C ALA A 122 -5.27 2.30 -3.07
N PHE A 123 -5.09 2.08 -1.76
CA PHE A 123 -4.09 2.79 -0.95
C PHE A 123 -2.68 2.58 -1.51
N ASN A 124 -2.29 1.33 -1.72
CA ASN A 124 -0.96 0.97 -2.19
C ASN A 124 -0.63 1.62 -3.54
N PHE A 125 -1.60 1.62 -4.47
CA PHE A 125 -1.40 2.19 -5.80
C PHE A 125 -1.33 3.72 -5.78
N ASP A 126 -2.21 4.39 -5.03
CA ASP A 126 -2.19 5.86 -4.91
C ASP A 126 -0.89 6.33 -4.22
N VAL A 127 -0.45 5.65 -3.15
CA VAL A 127 0.82 5.99 -2.48
C VAL A 127 2.01 5.74 -3.42
N ALA A 128 2.03 4.63 -4.17
CA ALA A 128 3.10 4.35 -5.13
C ALA A 128 3.20 5.45 -6.19
N GLN A 129 2.07 5.88 -6.79
CA GLN A 129 2.05 6.94 -7.79
C GLN A 129 2.49 8.30 -7.22
N ARG A 130 2.15 8.60 -5.96
CA ARG A 130 2.61 9.83 -5.29
C ARG A 130 4.11 9.77 -5.01
N THR A 131 4.61 8.61 -4.56
CA THR A 131 6.04 8.37 -4.33
C THR A 131 6.82 8.48 -5.63
N GLU A 132 6.33 7.90 -6.72
CA GLU A 132 6.88 8.01 -8.08
C GLU A 132 7.10 9.46 -8.47
N ARG A 133 6.06 10.32 -8.39
CA ARG A 133 6.18 11.74 -8.73
C ARG A 133 7.26 12.47 -7.93
N VAL A 134 7.40 12.17 -6.63
CA VAL A 134 8.44 12.79 -5.79
C VAL A 134 9.84 12.31 -6.20
N LEU A 135 10.00 11.02 -6.48
CA LEU A 135 11.28 10.44 -6.89
C LEU A 135 11.70 10.94 -8.28
N GLU A 136 10.77 11.00 -9.24
CA GLU A 136 11.03 11.53 -10.59
C GLU A 136 11.42 13.01 -10.56
N ALA A 137 10.75 13.83 -9.74
CA ALA A 137 11.13 15.22 -9.51
C ALA A 137 12.55 15.37 -8.90
N ALA A 138 13.05 14.33 -8.21
CA ALA A 138 14.40 14.24 -7.68
C ALA A 138 15.41 13.60 -8.66
N GLY A 139 15.02 13.32 -9.91
CA GLY A 139 15.89 12.75 -10.94
C GLY A 139 16.07 11.23 -10.87
N VAL A 140 15.22 10.52 -10.14
CA VAL A 140 15.21 9.05 -10.05
C VAL A 140 14.27 8.48 -11.11
N ARG A 141 14.68 7.45 -11.83
CA ARG A 141 13.81 6.72 -12.75
C ARG A 141 12.99 5.68 -11.97
N VAL A 142 11.67 5.73 -12.08
CA VAL A 142 10.77 4.80 -11.39
C VAL A 142 10.18 3.77 -12.35
N VAL A 143 10.01 2.55 -11.87
CA VAL A 143 9.32 1.45 -12.55
C VAL A 143 8.26 0.90 -11.60
N LEU A 144 7.00 1.00 -11.98
CA LEU A 144 5.89 0.38 -11.25
C LEU A 144 5.73 -1.08 -11.66
N THR A 145 5.48 -1.99 -10.71
CA THR A 145 5.22 -3.42 -11.03
C THR A 145 3.86 -3.65 -11.68
N ARG A 146 2.93 -2.71 -11.54
CA ARG A 146 1.62 -2.70 -12.19
C ARG A 146 1.27 -1.28 -12.66
N PRO A 147 0.71 -1.13 -13.90
CA PRO A 147 0.45 0.18 -14.48
C PRO A 147 -0.88 0.81 -14.03
N ASN A 148 -1.73 0.04 -13.37
CA ASN A 148 -3.08 0.47 -12.95
C ASN A 148 -3.57 -0.37 -11.77
N ASP A 149 -4.79 -0.04 -11.28
CA ASP A 149 -5.45 -0.75 -10.19
C ASP A 149 -6.72 -1.52 -10.66
N VAL A 150 -6.68 -2.02 -11.90
CA VAL A 150 -7.72 -2.87 -12.46
C VAL A 150 -7.13 -4.22 -12.88
N GLY A 151 -7.92 -5.30 -12.87
CA GLY A 151 -7.44 -6.65 -13.18
C GLY A 151 -6.61 -7.28 -12.05
N VAL A 152 -5.90 -8.37 -12.35
CA VAL A 152 -5.20 -9.21 -11.37
C VAL A 152 -3.75 -8.78 -11.16
N GLY A 153 -3.08 -8.29 -12.19
CA GLY A 153 -1.66 -7.92 -12.14
C GLY A 153 -0.71 -9.13 -12.00
N PRO A 154 0.60 -8.87 -11.88
CA PRO A 154 1.60 -9.94 -11.77
C PRO A 154 1.55 -10.63 -10.42
N CYS A 155 1.88 -11.93 -10.41
CA CYS A 155 2.00 -12.71 -9.18
C CYS A 155 3.22 -12.30 -8.35
N VAL A 156 3.24 -12.70 -7.08
CA VAL A 156 4.29 -12.30 -6.11
C VAL A 156 5.69 -12.77 -6.51
N ASP A 157 5.85 -13.91 -7.18
CA ASP A 157 7.10 -14.39 -7.73
C ASP A 157 7.63 -13.51 -8.87
N VAL A 158 6.75 -13.06 -9.76
CA VAL A 158 7.07 -12.12 -10.85
C VAL A 158 7.41 -10.74 -10.29
N ARG A 159 6.68 -10.24 -9.27
CA ARG A 159 6.98 -8.98 -8.58
C ARG A 159 8.36 -9.03 -7.92
N GLY A 160 8.69 -10.13 -7.23
CA GLY A 160 9.98 -10.33 -6.58
C GLY A 160 11.18 -10.27 -7.53
N THR A 161 10.97 -10.50 -8.83
CA THR A 161 12.02 -10.39 -9.84
C THR A 161 12.05 -9.05 -10.58
N ALA A 162 11.18 -8.11 -10.24
CA ALA A 162 11.10 -6.82 -10.95
C ALA A 162 12.38 -5.97 -10.80
N GLY A 163 13.00 -6.00 -9.62
CA GLY A 163 14.22 -5.25 -9.35
C GLY A 163 15.39 -5.64 -10.25
N GLN A 164 15.67 -6.94 -10.38
CA GLN A 164 16.75 -7.42 -11.24
C GLN A 164 16.44 -7.22 -12.73
N ARG A 165 15.17 -7.32 -13.16
CA ARG A 165 14.77 -7.02 -14.54
C ARG A 165 14.97 -5.55 -14.91
N ALA A 166 14.78 -4.64 -13.95
CA ALA A 166 14.93 -3.20 -14.15
C ALA A 166 16.35 -2.68 -13.88
N ASP A 167 17.27 -3.55 -13.46
CA ASP A 167 18.59 -3.17 -12.93
C ASP A 167 18.48 -2.11 -11.81
N ALA A 168 17.55 -2.32 -10.88
CA ALA A 168 17.18 -1.34 -9.89
C ALA A 168 18.21 -1.22 -8.77
N ALA A 169 18.44 0.01 -8.31
CA ALA A 169 19.22 0.31 -7.11
C ALA A 169 18.44 -0.03 -5.82
N ALA A 170 17.10 0.03 -5.88
CA ALA A 170 16.23 -0.34 -4.76
C ALA A 170 14.87 -0.83 -5.25
N VAL A 171 14.24 -1.69 -4.45
CA VAL A 171 12.85 -2.17 -4.63
C VAL A 171 12.08 -1.89 -3.34
N VAL A 172 10.95 -1.19 -3.43
CA VAL A 172 10.10 -0.94 -2.27
C VAL A 172 8.68 -1.42 -2.58
N ALA A 173 8.25 -2.45 -1.86
CA ALA A 173 6.86 -2.88 -1.87
C ALA A 173 6.06 -2.07 -0.86
N ILE A 174 4.90 -1.57 -1.29
CA ILE A 174 4.04 -0.68 -0.50
C ILE A 174 2.74 -1.42 -0.20
N HIS A 175 2.45 -1.56 1.09
CA HIS A 175 1.31 -2.25 1.67
C HIS A 175 0.72 -1.46 2.84
N ALA A 176 -0.43 -1.92 3.35
CA ALA A 176 -1.01 -1.51 4.62
C ALA A 176 -1.74 -2.70 5.24
N ASP A 177 -1.31 -3.11 6.41
CA ASP A 177 -1.69 -4.35 7.08
C ASP A 177 -3.15 -4.36 7.58
N GLY A 178 -3.63 -5.53 7.94
CA GLY A 178 -4.96 -5.81 8.50
C GLY A 178 -4.88 -6.59 9.81
N ALA A 179 -4.30 -6.01 10.85
CA ALA A 179 -4.18 -6.61 12.17
C ALA A 179 -5.42 -6.37 13.05
N ALA A 180 -5.38 -6.79 14.32
CA ALA A 180 -6.43 -6.47 15.29
C ALA A 180 -6.60 -4.94 15.41
N PRO A 181 -7.85 -4.42 15.59
CA PRO A 181 -8.11 -2.98 15.63
C PRO A 181 -7.36 -2.20 16.72
N SER A 182 -6.93 -2.87 17.78
CA SER A 182 -6.12 -2.27 18.86
C SER A 182 -4.64 -2.10 18.48
N GLY A 183 -4.15 -2.83 17.47
CA GLY A 183 -2.81 -2.66 16.94
C GLY A 183 -2.71 -1.43 16.05
N SER A 184 -1.55 -0.80 15.99
CA SER A 184 -1.29 0.39 15.18
C SER A 184 0.18 0.51 14.82
N GLY A 185 0.51 1.39 13.89
CA GLY A 185 1.87 1.70 13.47
C GLY A 185 2.32 0.92 12.25
N PHE A 186 3.43 1.39 11.69
CA PHE A 186 4.07 0.81 10.51
C PHE A 186 5.16 -0.20 10.88
N HIS A 187 5.49 -1.07 9.95
CA HIS A 187 6.73 -1.86 10.00
C HIS A 187 7.33 -2.07 8.61
N VAL A 188 8.65 -2.29 8.60
CA VAL A 188 9.39 -2.63 7.38
C VAL A 188 9.77 -4.10 7.44
N ALA A 189 9.30 -4.86 6.47
CA ALA A 189 9.60 -6.29 6.34
C ALA A 189 10.84 -6.51 5.46
N LEU A 190 11.74 -7.38 5.92
CA LEU A 190 12.96 -7.79 5.23
C LEU A 190 13.02 -9.31 5.14
N ALA A 191 13.59 -9.84 4.04
CA ALA A 191 13.80 -11.28 3.89
C ALA A 191 14.75 -11.81 4.97
N SER A 192 14.33 -12.83 5.70
CA SER A 192 15.14 -13.44 6.75
C SER A 192 14.81 -14.95 6.89
N PRO A 193 15.82 -15.84 6.97
CA PRO A 193 17.23 -15.53 6.74
C PRO A 193 17.49 -15.05 5.31
N PRO A 194 18.57 -14.25 5.07
CA PRO A 194 18.87 -13.75 3.73
C PRO A 194 19.27 -14.88 2.79
N LEU A 195 18.86 -14.80 1.52
CA LEU A 195 19.15 -15.78 0.47
C LEU A 195 20.29 -15.35 -0.44
N ASN A 196 20.75 -14.10 -0.35
CA ASN A 196 21.82 -13.54 -1.14
C ASN A 196 22.45 -12.31 -0.46
N PRO A 197 23.63 -11.81 -0.92
CA PRO A 197 24.31 -10.67 -0.30
C PRO A 197 23.50 -9.37 -0.26
N ALA A 198 22.66 -9.09 -1.27
CA ALA A 198 21.83 -7.88 -1.29
C ALA A 198 20.80 -7.89 -0.14
N GLN A 199 20.23 -9.06 0.16
CA GLN A 199 19.33 -9.24 1.30
C GLN A 199 20.06 -9.18 2.65
N ALA A 200 21.32 -9.64 2.71
CA ALA A 200 22.09 -9.67 3.95
C ALA A 200 22.59 -8.28 4.39
N GLY A 201 22.79 -7.34 3.46
CA GLY A 201 23.38 -6.03 3.74
C GLY A 201 22.53 -4.86 3.24
N GLN A 202 22.52 -4.63 1.93
CA GLN A 202 21.90 -3.43 1.34
C GLN A 202 20.37 -3.34 1.57
N ALA A 203 19.67 -4.47 1.67
CA ALA A 203 18.24 -4.46 2.02
C ALA A 203 18.01 -3.95 3.46
N TRP A 204 18.92 -4.26 4.38
CA TRP A 204 18.88 -3.71 5.74
C TRP A 204 19.14 -2.20 5.77
N ALA A 205 20.10 -1.71 4.99
CA ALA A 205 20.35 -0.27 4.85
C ALA A 205 19.12 0.45 4.27
N LEU A 206 18.50 -0.12 3.22
CA LEU A 206 17.25 0.40 2.67
C LEU A 206 16.12 0.38 3.70
N GLY A 207 15.93 -0.74 4.39
CA GLY A 207 14.90 -0.90 5.42
C GLY A 207 15.06 0.11 6.55
N THR A 208 16.29 0.33 7.03
CA THR A 208 16.60 1.33 8.05
C THR A 208 16.30 2.75 7.56
N ALA A 209 16.70 3.10 6.34
CA ALA A 209 16.42 4.42 5.77
C ALA A 209 14.91 4.70 5.62
N LEU A 210 14.13 3.69 5.22
CA LEU A 210 12.66 3.78 5.15
C LEU A 210 12.05 3.93 6.54
N HIS A 211 12.48 3.12 7.50
CA HIS A 211 12.04 3.20 8.89
C HIS A 211 12.28 4.59 9.49
N ASP A 212 13.51 5.09 9.37
CA ASP A 212 13.91 6.39 9.96
C ASP A 212 13.13 7.55 9.32
N ALA A 213 12.89 7.48 8.00
CA ALA A 213 12.09 8.49 7.31
C ALA A 213 10.62 8.49 7.74
N LEU A 214 10.02 7.31 7.93
CA LEU A 214 8.65 7.20 8.46
C LEU A 214 8.56 7.70 9.89
N ARG A 215 9.53 7.35 10.75
CA ARG A 215 9.62 7.88 12.12
C ARG A 215 9.79 9.39 12.11
N GLY A 216 10.66 9.93 11.26
CA GLY A 216 10.88 11.36 11.10
C GLY A 216 9.64 12.12 10.59
N ALA A 217 8.77 11.47 9.83
CA ALA A 217 7.48 12.01 9.39
C ALA A 217 6.37 11.93 10.46
N GLY A 218 6.69 11.42 11.67
CA GLY A 218 5.77 11.33 12.81
C GLY A 218 4.89 10.07 12.82
N PHE A 219 5.21 9.06 12.00
CA PHE A 219 4.60 7.73 12.13
C PHE A 219 5.32 6.95 13.26
N HIS A 220 4.65 5.99 13.88
CA HIS A 220 5.23 5.19 14.95
C HIS A 220 5.37 3.73 14.54
N ASP A 221 6.28 3.01 15.17
CA ASP A 221 6.51 1.59 14.95
C ASP A 221 5.29 0.76 15.28
N SER A 222 5.10 -0.33 14.55
CA SER A 222 4.03 -1.30 14.80
C SER A 222 4.06 -1.80 16.25
N THR A 223 2.87 -1.81 16.88
CA THR A 223 2.66 -2.34 18.23
C THR A 223 2.32 -3.83 18.26
N TYR A 224 2.21 -4.47 17.10
CA TYR A 224 1.72 -5.85 16.99
C TYR A 224 2.64 -6.79 16.20
N LEU A 225 3.58 -6.27 15.42
CA LEU A 225 4.48 -7.08 14.61
C LEU A 225 5.85 -6.40 14.44
N GLY A 226 6.91 -7.22 14.43
CA GLY A 226 8.28 -6.74 14.31
C GLY A 226 8.88 -6.30 15.65
N GLU A 227 10.15 -5.95 15.60
CA GLU A 227 10.90 -5.37 16.70
C GLU A 227 11.46 -4.03 16.26
N ARG A 228 11.13 -2.96 16.99
CA ARG A 228 11.53 -1.60 16.64
C ARG A 228 11.27 -1.26 15.17
N GLY A 229 10.05 -1.53 14.72
CA GLY A 229 9.60 -1.24 13.36
C GLY A 229 10.19 -2.11 12.25
N ILE A 230 11.02 -3.12 12.54
CA ILE A 230 11.56 -4.05 11.56
C ILE A 230 10.97 -5.46 11.77
N SER A 231 10.51 -6.07 10.71
CA SER A 231 9.94 -7.43 10.70
C SER A 231 10.77 -8.35 9.81
N SER A 232 11.39 -9.35 10.41
CA SER A 232 12.16 -10.39 9.70
C SER A 232 11.21 -11.45 9.15
N ARG A 233 11.15 -11.65 7.82
CA ARG A 233 10.12 -12.48 7.15
C ARG A 233 10.72 -13.52 6.22
N PRO A 234 10.46 -14.82 6.47
CA PRO A 234 10.84 -15.90 5.55
C PRO A 234 9.79 -16.14 4.44
N ASP A 235 8.56 -15.66 4.62
CA ASP A 235 7.37 -16.09 3.88
C ASP A 235 6.92 -15.13 2.77
N LEU A 236 7.62 -14.01 2.55
CA LEU A 236 7.29 -13.04 1.52
C LEU A 236 8.04 -13.31 0.22
N ALA A 237 7.37 -13.96 -0.76
CA ALA A 237 7.97 -14.33 -2.04
C ALA A 237 8.56 -13.11 -2.79
N GLY A 238 7.89 -11.95 -2.74
CA GLY A 238 8.39 -10.70 -3.32
C GLY A 238 9.79 -10.32 -2.82
N LEU A 239 10.06 -10.56 -1.53
CA LEU A 239 11.37 -10.35 -0.93
C LEU A 239 12.33 -11.52 -1.18
N ASN A 240 11.82 -12.77 -1.12
CA ASN A 240 12.66 -13.95 -1.30
C ASN A 240 13.33 -14.02 -2.67
N PHE A 241 12.60 -13.64 -3.74
CA PHE A 241 13.13 -13.63 -5.11
C PHE A 241 14.01 -12.42 -5.43
N ALA A 242 14.03 -11.38 -4.58
CA ALA A 242 14.80 -10.18 -4.85
C ALA A 242 16.30 -10.45 -4.76
N THR A 243 17.04 -10.15 -5.84
CA THR A 243 18.50 -10.13 -5.87
C THR A 243 19.06 -8.71 -5.91
N ARG A 244 18.17 -7.72 -5.79
CA ARG A 244 18.45 -6.30 -5.55
C ARG A 244 18.00 -5.92 -4.14
N PRO A 245 18.51 -4.84 -3.54
CA PRO A 245 18.06 -4.36 -2.24
C PRO A 245 16.54 -4.15 -2.25
N ALA A 246 15.82 -4.90 -1.41
CA ALA A 246 14.36 -4.91 -1.40
C ALA A 246 13.82 -4.87 0.03
N ALA A 247 12.80 -4.04 0.23
CA ALA A 247 12.04 -3.95 1.47
C ALA A 247 10.54 -3.86 1.16
N LEU A 248 9.70 -4.36 2.08
CA LEU A 248 8.26 -4.16 2.04
C LEU A 248 7.86 -3.31 3.24
N VAL A 249 7.07 -2.29 3.00
CA VAL A 249 6.56 -1.40 4.06
C VAL A 249 5.08 -1.63 4.24
N GLU A 250 4.70 -2.07 5.42
CA GLU A 250 3.34 -2.03 5.91
C GLU A 250 3.13 -0.67 6.57
N CYS A 251 2.51 0.26 5.85
CA CYS A 251 2.42 1.66 6.23
C CYS A 251 1.58 1.88 7.49
N ALA A 252 0.53 1.07 7.70
CA ALA A 252 -0.43 1.22 8.78
C ALA A 252 -1.21 -0.07 9.00
N ASN A 253 -1.95 -0.17 10.10
CA ASN A 253 -3.02 -1.14 10.26
C ASN A 253 -4.36 -0.53 9.82
N MET A 254 -4.86 -0.91 8.66
CA MET A 254 -6.12 -0.41 8.09
C MET A 254 -7.36 -0.75 8.93
N ARG A 255 -7.24 -1.68 9.87
CA ARG A 255 -8.32 -2.06 10.81
C ARG A 255 -8.33 -1.17 12.05
N ASN A 256 -7.26 -0.42 12.32
CA ASN A 256 -7.24 0.57 13.41
C ASN A 256 -8.03 1.81 12.98
N PRO A 257 -9.03 2.29 13.76
CA PRO A 257 -9.88 3.41 13.33
C PRO A 257 -9.12 4.73 13.08
N ALA A 258 -8.12 5.03 13.88
CA ALA A 258 -7.32 6.26 13.72
C ALA A 258 -6.46 6.20 12.45
N GLU A 259 -5.81 5.05 12.20
CA GLU A 259 -4.99 4.86 11.00
C GLU A 259 -5.86 4.73 9.75
N ALA A 260 -7.04 4.09 9.84
CA ALA A 260 -8.02 4.05 8.75
C ALA A 260 -8.40 5.46 8.26
N ALA A 261 -8.58 6.42 9.18
CA ALA A 261 -8.84 7.81 8.80
C ALA A 261 -7.66 8.44 8.04
N VAL A 262 -6.41 8.15 8.45
CA VAL A 262 -5.19 8.66 7.78
C VAL A 262 -5.04 8.05 6.39
N VAL A 263 -5.08 6.71 6.25
CA VAL A 263 -4.88 6.04 4.94
C VAL A 263 -5.99 6.37 3.95
N SER A 264 -7.22 6.64 4.42
CA SER A 264 -8.35 7.02 3.57
C SER A 264 -8.29 8.48 3.11
N SER A 265 -7.50 9.34 3.77
CA SER A 265 -7.37 10.76 3.41
C SER A 265 -6.31 11.00 2.34
N ALA A 266 -6.51 11.99 1.46
CA ALA A 266 -5.52 12.38 0.46
C ALA A 266 -4.21 12.88 1.10
N ASP A 267 -4.34 13.66 2.18
CA ASP A 267 -3.19 14.21 2.91
C ASP A 267 -2.39 13.12 3.62
N GLY A 268 -3.08 12.13 4.22
CA GLY A 268 -2.43 10.99 4.86
C GLY A 268 -1.62 10.18 3.84
N ARG A 269 -2.19 9.86 2.69
CA ARG A 269 -1.48 9.16 1.61
C ARG A 269 -0.30 9.98 1.07
N GLN A 270 -0.44 11.30 0.97
CA GLN A 270 0.66 12.17 0.56
C GLN A 270 1.80 12.18 1.59
N ARG A 271 1.49 12.16 2.89
CA ARG A 271 2.49 12.06 3.96
C ARG A 271 3.26 10.74 3.89
N TYR A 272 2.58 9.60 3.69
CA TYR A 272 3.26 8.31 3.49
C TYR A 272 4.17 8.34 2.27
N ALA A 273 3.68 8.83 1.14
CA ALA A 273 4.46 8.91 -0.09
C ALA A 273 5.71 9.79 0.06
N ALA A 274 5.58 10.94 0.71
CA ALA A 274 6.72 11.82 0.99
C ALA A 274 7.76 11.16 1.90
N ALA A 275 7.32 10.44 2.94
CA ALA A 275 8.20 9.72 3.85
C ALA A 275 8.93 8.56 3.14
N LEU A 276 8.21 7.77 2.34
CA LEU A 276 8.81 6.68 1.54
C LEU A 276 9.85 7.23 0.55
N ALA A 277 9.51 8.29 -0.19
CA ALA A 277 10.45 8.93 -1.10
C ALA A 277 11.69 9.47 -0.38
N ALA A 278 11.52 10.09 0.79
CA ALA A 278 12.64 10.58 1.61
C ALA A 278 13.57 9.43 2.04
N GLY A 279 13.01 8.30 2.48
CA GLY A 279 13.78 7.11 2.85
C GLY A 279 14.54 6.51 1.67
N ILE A 280 13.89 6.38 0.52
CA ILE A 280 14.52 5.90 -0.72
C ILE A 280 15.66 6.84 -1.13
N LEU A 281 15.43 8.15 -1.16
CA LEU A 281 16.47 9.13 -1.51
C LEU A 281 17.63 9.15 -0.51
N ALA A 282 17.35 8.93 0.78
CA ALA A 282 18.41 8.79 1.79
C ALA A 282 19.29 7.56 1.52
N TYR A 283 18.66 6.42 1.24
CA TYR A 283 19.38 5.20 0.86
C TYR A 283 20.21 5.38 -0.42
N LEU A 284 19.68 5.99 -1.47
CA LEU A 284 20.38 6.19 -2.75
C LEU A 284 21.62 7.09 -2.63
N ARG A 285 21.71 7.94 -1.60
CA ARG A 285 22.91 8.74 -1.33
C ARG A 285 24.03 7.96 -0.65
N HIS A 286 23.71 6.84 0.01
CA HIS A 286 24.62 6.02 0.82
C HIS A 286 24.26 4.54 0.72
N PRO A 287 24.34 3.92 -0.50
CA PRO A 287 23.88 2.56 -0.75
C PRO A 287 24.74 1.48 -0.09
#